data_4b848901224a4b59141c606e4fb766c1
#
_entry.id   4b848901224a4b59141c606e4fb766c1
#
_cell.length_a   1.000
_cell.length_b   1.000
_cell.length_c   1.000
_cell.angle_alpha   90.00
_cell.angle_beta   90.00
_cell.angle_gamma   90.00
#
_symmetry.space_group_name_H-M   'P 1'
#
loop_
_entity.id
_entity.type
_entity.pdbx_description
1 polymer ?
#
loop_
_entity_poly.entity_id
_entity_poly.type
_entity_poly.pdbx_seq_one_letter_code
_entity_poly.pdbx_strand_id
1 'polypeptide(L)'
;NDEDVVYDKLEANITIQVVRETVDNQVKLVAKVAYPEDIIFNNKLVTPAKAKIAFGKELTKAGVKQDLKADQFQFVLKDRFGKVLETVGNTADGQVAFSELTFNKVGTYNYTVEELTGKDDSIVYDSMKAAVSITVTRDGDALVSTVVNPKDTIFNNKFVTPAKAAIQFSKELTKAGVNQTLTANEFQFVLKDSAGHVVETVGNTADGRVAFSELHFDKAGTYTYTVEEVKGTNEDIIYDGMKATVWITVTRDGDALVSTVANPKDTVFNNYVKDVQPAKAKFELTKVLTGRNLKDGEFSFVLKDDKGNVIQTVTNNAQGNISFENIVYDKPGVYYYTVEEVKGNEADVVYDNMVAKFQVTVTKTVGEKENLLVAAVLLPLDTEFNNSYIPPTPPTPPTPPSVPPKPPVVPPTPPTPPTPPVTPKPAKPVQSSEKSGPQLPETGQANDTALLALGVAAEVAAVMGVAYSHRRRKDV
;
A
#
# COMPACT_ATOMS: atom_id res chain seq x y z
N ASN A 1 60.89 -66.33 3.88
CA ASN A 1 61.13 -65.30 4.90
C ASN A 1 59.85 -64.50 4.95
N ASP A 2 59.24 -64.37 6.12
CA ASP A 2 58.14 -63.48 6.32
C ASP A 2 58.65 -62.03 6.46
N GLU A 3 58.11 -61.10 5.66
CA GLU A 3 58.56 -59.71 5.63
C GLU A 3 58.14 -58.97 6.94
N ASP A 4 57.23 -59.51 7.68
CA ASP A 4 56.71 -58.93 8.96
C ASP A 4 57.58 -59.42 10.15
N VAL A 5 58.60 -60.25 9.92
CA VAL A 5 59.44 -60.79 10.98
C VAL A 5 60.88 -60.32 10.82
N VAL A 6 61.48 -59.89 11.90
CA VAL A 6 62.89 -59.71 12.10
C VAL A 6 63.47 -61.03 12.61
N TYR A 7 64.15 -61.70 11.73
CA TYR A 7 64.78 -62.96 12.12
C TYR A 7 66.07 -62.70 12.90
N ASP A 8 66.21 -63.48 13.97
CA ASP A 8 67.45 -63.47 14.75
C ASP A 8 68.64 -63.86 13.87
N LYS A 9 69.72 -63.14 14.01
CA LYS A 9 70.98 -63.41 13.30
C LYS A 9 71.92 -64.28 14.12
N LEU A 10 71.40 -64.87 15.22
CA LEU A 10 72.19 -65.78 16.04
C LEU A 10 72.77 -66.93 15.24
N GLU A 11 74.10 -67.08 15.31
CA GLU A 11 74.85 -68.28 14.84
C GLU A 11 75.23 -69.06 16.10
N ALA A 12 74.51 -70.08 16.48
CA ALA A 12 74.82 -70.92 17.64
C ALA A 12 75.73 -72.02 17.26
N ASN A 13 77.02 -71.87 17.58
CA ASN A 13 78.03 -72.89 17.35
C ASN A 13 78.06 -73.88 18.53
N ILE A 14 77.72 -75.15 18.25
CA ILE A 14 77.81 -76.23 19.18
C ILE A 14 79.08 -76.98 18.94
N THR A 15 79.92 -77.04 19.99
CA THR A 15 81.18 -77.86 19.91
C THR A 15 80.95 -79.17 20.59
N ILE A 16 81.22 -80.24 19.86
CA ILE A 16 81.20 -81.58 20.40
C ILE A 16 82.61 -82.10 20.48
N GLN A 17 83.12 -82.25 21.70
CA GLN A 17 84.41 -82.86 21.95
C GLN A 17 84.26 -84.33 22.35
N VAL A 18 84.81 -85.26 21.59
CA VAL A 18 84.83 -86.67 21.97
C VAL A 18 86.13 -86.97 22.67
N VAL A 19 86.10 -87.31 23.91
CA VAL A 19 87.24 -87.66 24.78
C VAL A 19 87.14 -89.07 25.22
N ARG A 20 88.33 -89.69 25.42
CA ARG A 20 88.38 -91.00 26.06
C ARG A 20 88.37 -90.79 27.59
N GLU A 21 87.40 -91.36 28.26
CA GLU A 21 87.30 -91.39 29.70
C GLU A 21 87.21 -92.86 30.19
N THR A 22 87.88 -93.17 31.29
CA THR A 22 87.77 -94.47 31.91
C THR A 22 86.62 -94.39 32.97
N VAL A 23 85.52 -95.05 32.60
CA VAL A 23 84.33 -95.14 33.48
C VAL A 23 84.14 -96.62 33.80
N ASP A 24 84.17 -97.06 35.09
CA ASP A 24 83.95 -98.43 35.57
C ASP A 24 85.05 -99.39 35.01
N ASN A 25 86.32 -98.94 35.01
CA ASN A 25 87.51 -99.73 34.46
C ASN A 25 87.40 -100.04 32.96
N GLN A 26 86.52 -99.45 32.21
CA GLN A 26 86.45 -99.56 30.75
C GLN A 26 86.71 -98.18 30.07
N VAL A 27 87.47 -98.20 29.05
CA VAL A 27 87.69 -96.97 28.27
C VAL A 27 86.52 -96.79 27.37
N LYS A 28 85.83 -95.71 27.58
CA LYS A 28 84.68 -95.31 26.77
C LYS A 28 84.97 -94.02 26.05
N LEU A 29 84.43 -93.79 24.83
CA LEU A 29 84.36 -92.50 24.20
C LEU A 29 83.11 -91.75 24.78
N VAL A 30 83.38 -90.63 25.36
CA VAL A 30 82.32 -89.75 25.90
C VAL A 30 82.32 -88.45 25.08
N ALA A 31 81.18 -88.14 24.52
CA ALA A 31 80.94 -86.87 23.84
C ALA A 31 80.59 -85.81 24.88
N LYS A 32 81.41 -84.76 24.95
CA LYS A 32 81.09 -83.52 25.73
C LYS A 32 80.57 -82.50 24.76
N VAL A 33 79.38 -82.05 24.99
CA VAL A 33 78.72 -81.01 24.16
C VAL A 33 78.87 -79.68 24.90
N ALA A 34 79.49 -78.73 24.23
CA ALA A 34 79.54 -77.34 24.74
C ALA A 34 78.56 -76.51 23.89
N TYR A 35 77.55 -75.99 24.55
CA TYR A 35 76.59 -75.07 23.96
C TYR A 35 77.13 -73.64 24.06
N PRO A 36 76.86 -72.79 23.13
CA PRO A 36 77.12 -71.37 23.25
C PRO A 36 76.26 -70.78 24.44
N GLU A 37 76.67 -69.59 24.91
CA GLU A 37 75.95 -68.90 25.98
C GLU A 37 74.46 -68.53 25.60
N ASP A 38 74.28 -68.18 24.37
CA ASP A 38 72.95 -67.91 23.79
C ASP A 38 72.55 -69.07 22.86
N ILE A 39 71.39 -69.69 23.21
CA ILE A 39 70.79 -70.81 22.45
C ILE A 39 69.34 -70.52 22.06
N ILE A 40 68.94 -69.27 22.25
CA ILE A 40 67.54 -68.87 21.99
C ILE A 40 67.52 -67.97 20.75
N PHE A 41 66.84 -68.45 19.72
CA PHE A 41 66.54 -67.61 18.57
C PHE A 41 65.39 -66.73 18.82
N ASN A 42 65.65 -65.39 18.89
CA ASN A 42 64.63 -64.37 19.27
C ASN A 42 64.16 -63.64 18.03
N ASN A 43 63.14 -64.16 17.41
CA ASN A 43 62.48 -63.49 16.30
C ASN A 43 61.50 -62.49 16.90
N LYS A 44 61.34 -61.33 16.33
CA LYS A 44 60.39 -60.33 16.69
C LYS A 44 59.60 -59.81 15.46
N LEU A 45 58.39 -59.36 15.67
CA LEU A 45 57.65 -58.65 14.61
C LEU A 45 58.30 -57.31 14.33
N VAL A 46 58.30 -56.86 13.09
CA VAL A 46 58.77 -55.52 12.67
C VAL A 46 57.83 -54.48 13.38
N THR A 47 58.38 -53.36 13.78
CA THR A 47 57.60 -52.24 14.29
C THR A 47 56.76 -51.66 13.14
N PRO A 48 55.41 -51.59 13.24
CA PRO A 48 54.55 -51.07 12.19
C PRO A 48 54.82 -49.59 11.87
N ALA A 49 54.70 -49.23 10.63
CA ALA A 49 54.68 -47.85 10.18
C ALA A 49 53.31 -47.21 10.50
N LYS A 50 53.33 -45.92 10.80
CA LYS A 50 52.14 -45.11 11.04
C LYS A 50 52.11 -43.92 10.11
N ALA A 51 50.90 -43.54 9.65
CA ALA A 51 50.71 -42.34 8.84
C ALA A 51 49.41 -41.64 9.18
N LYS A 52 49.44 -40.30 9.10
CA LYS A 52 48.25 -39.45 9.28
C LYS A 52 47.89 -38.79 7.95
N ILE A 53 46.61 -38.76 7.67
CA ILE A 53 46.01 -38.06 6.51
C ILE A 53 45.23 -36.88 7.05
N ALA A 54 45.55 -35.66 6.60
CA ALA A 54 44.86 -34.45 7.01
C ALA A 54 44.71 -33.47 5.82
N PHE A 55 43.62 -32.76 5.80
CA PHE A 55 43.28 -31.77 4.80
C PHE A 55 42.75 -30.49 5.47
N GLY A 56 42.65 -29.43 4.71
CA GLY A 56 41.97 -28.20 5.11
C GLY A 56 40.55 -28.09 4.57
N LYS A 57 39.73 -27.31 5.24
CA LYS A 57 38.41 -26.91 4.77
C LYS A 57 38.28 -25.40 4.82
N GLU A 58 37.83 -24.80 3.72
CA GLU A 58 37.44 -23.38 3.67
C GLU A 58 36.02 -23.21 3.14
N LEU A 59 35.35 -22.16 3.62
CA LEU A 59 34.05 -21.70 3.14
C LEU A 59 34.19 -20.23 2.79
N THR A 60 33.72 -19.80 1.63
CA THR A 60 33.79 -18.40 1.20
C THR A 60 32.41 -17.88 0.79
N LYS A 61 32.15 -16.58 1.02
CA LYS A 61 31.00 -15.82 0.49
C LYS A 61 31.53 -14.61 -0.27
N ALA A 62 31.23 -14.53 -1.57
CA ALA A 62 31.77 -13.48 -2.45
C ALA A 62 33.29 -13.29 -2.32
N GLY A 63 34.04 -14.39 -2.19
CA GLY A 63 35.52 -14.41 -2.06
C GLY A 63 36.02 -14.09 -0.63
N VAL A 64 35.14 -13.81 0.34
CA VAL A 64 35.52 -13.57 1.72
C VAL A 64 35.34 -14.84 2.54
N LYS A 65 36.43 -15.25 3.27
CA LYS A 65 36.40 -16.41 4.16
C LYS A 65 35.33 -16.25 5.24
N GLN A 66 34.59 -17.33 5.47
CA GLN A 66 33.52 -17.42 6.48
C GLN A 66 33.98 -18.32 7.62
N ASP A 67 33.46 -18.08 8.80
CA ASP A 67 33.68 -18.95 9.96
C ASP A 67 33.01 -20.31 9.76
N LEU A 68 33.73 -21.36 10.11
CA LEU A 68 33.25 -22.74 10.08
C LEU A 68 32.72 -23.14 11.45
N LYS A 69 31.75 -24.05 11.43
CA LYS A 69 31.35 -24.78 12.63
C LYS A 69 31.93 -26.18 12.60
N ALA A 70 32.27 -26.74 13.75
CA ALA A 70 32.68 -28.13 13.84
C ALA A 70 31.58 -29.03 13.23
N ASP A 71 32.01 -30.06 12.50
CA ASP A 71 31.14 -31.04 11.82
C ASP A 71 30.18 -30.47 10.80
N GLN A 72 30.43 -29.23 10.29
CA GLN A 72 29.58 -28.58 9.28
C GLN A 72 29.64 -29.31 7.93
N PHE A 73 30.77 -29.82 7.56
CA PHE A 73 31.01 -30.58 6.35
C PHE A 73 31.61 -31.95 6.70
N GLN A 74 31.30 -32.97 5.89
CA GLN A 74 31.68 -34.34 6.16
C GLN A 74 32.62 -34.82 5.04
N PHE A 75 33.66 -35.58 5.42
CA PHE A 75 34.71 -36.08 4.51
C PHE A 75 34.85 -37.58 4.69
N VAL A 76 35.09 -38.30 3.59
CA VAL A 76 35.29 -39.72 3.60
C VAL A 76 36.71 -40.06 3.11
N LEU A 77 37.35 -40.97 3.83
CA LEU A 77 38.55 -41.63 3.42
C LEU A 77 38.18 -42.96 2.78
N LYS A 78 38.58 -43.16 1.54
CA LYS A 78 38.31 -44.38 0.78
C LYS A 78 39.62 -45.11 0.43
N ASP A 79 39.58 -46.45 0.41
CA ASP A 79 40.67 -47.23 -0.11
C ASP A 79 40.69 -47.23 -1.66
N ARG A 80 41.69 -47.93 -2.25
CA ARG A 80 41.86 -48.05 -3.71
C ARG A 80 40.69 -48.72 -4.44
N PHE A 81 39.78 -49.37 -3.70
CA PHE A 81 38.61 -50.05 -4.25
C PHE A 81 37.35 -49.20 -4.09
N GLY A 82 37.47 -47.98 -3.51
CA GLY A 82 36.37 -47.10 -3.24
C GLY A 82 35.59 -47.39 -1.98
N LYS A 83 36.03 -48.36 -1.16
CA LYS A 83 35.40 -48.66 0.14
C LYS A 83 35.74 -47.53 1.11
N VAL A 84 34.69 -47.00 1.77
CA VAL A 84 34.83 -46.02 2.85
C VAL A 84 35.43 -46.69 4.06
N LEU A 85 36.56 -46.15 4.52
CA LEU A 85 37.28 -46.57 5.72
C LEU A 85 36.87 -45.75 6.94
N GLU A 86 36.72 -44.45 6.76
CA GLU A 86 36.38 -43.51 7.84
C GLU A 86 35.60 -42.32 7.29
N THR A 87 34.72 -41.72 8.12
CA THR A 87 34.03 -40.45 7.84
C THR A 87 34.31 -39.52 9.00
N VAL A 88 34.77 -38.29 8.69
CA VAL A 88 35.09 -37.26 9.70
C VAL A 88 34.46 -35.92 9.32
N GLY A 89 34.18 -35.08 10.32
CA GLY A 89 33.82 -33.70 10.09
C GLY A 89 35.01 -32.77 10.12
N ASN A 90 34.81 -31.52 9.67
CA ASN A 90 35.78 -30.47 9.88
C ASN A 90 35.71 -29.93 11.32
N THR A 91 36.83 -29.46 11.83
CA THR A 91 36.90 -28.64 13.04
C THR A 91 36.46 -27.19 12.77
N ALA A 92 36.26 -26.37 13.79
CA ALA A 92 35.89 -24.96 13.63
C ALA A 92 37.02 -24.12 13.00
N ASP A 93 38.26 -24.54 13.14
CA ASP A 93 39.45 -23.94 12.48
C ASP A 93 39.70 -24.50 11.07
N GLY A 94 38.85 -25.40 10.58
CA GLY A 94 38.88 -25.95 9.23
C GLY A 94 39.80 -27.13 9.05
N GLN A 95 40.25 -27.81 10.11
CA GLN A 95 40.99 -29.03 9.97
C GLN A 95 40.09 -30.23 9.63
N VAL A 96 40.52 -31.09 8.74
CA VAL A 96 39.94 -32.40 8.39
C VAL A 96 41.01 -33.46 8.67
N ALA A 97 40.88 -34.19 9.77
CA ALA A 97 41.92 -35.15 10.19
C ALA A 97 41.33 -36.54 10.39
N PHE A 98 41.88 -37.52 9.70
CA PHE A 98 41.52 -38.92 9.84
C PHE A 98 42.36 -39.60 10.93
N SER A 99 41.86 -40.71 11.45
CA SER A 99 42.56 -41.57 12.41
C SER A 99 43.91 -42.04 11.85
N GLU A 100 44.88 -42.26 12.72
CA GLU A 100 46.22 -42.72 12.33
C GLU A 100 46.13 -44.14 11.71
N LEU A 101 46.60 -44.28 10.49
CA LEU A 101 46.68 -45.55 9.78
C LEU A 101 47.94 -46.29 10.22
N THR A 102 47.83 -47.62 10.42
CA THR A 102 48.93 -48.50 10.80
C THR A 102 49.21 -49.52 9.69
N PHE A 103 50.46 -49.71 9.34
CA PHE A 103 50.91 -50.58 8.27
C PHE A 103 51.89 -51.63 8.77
N ASN A 104 51.56 -52.88 8.57
CA ASN A 104 52.37 -54.02 9.00
C ASN A 104 53.23 -54.61 7.89
N LYS A 105 53.04 -54.13 6.61
CA LYS A 105 53.74 -54.66 5.45
C LYS A 105 54.27 -53.51 4.58
N VAL A 106 55.40 -53.77 3.92
CA VAL A 106 55.92 -52.91 2.88
C VAL A 106 54.96 -52.83 1.71
N GLY A 107 54.89 -51.69 1.03
CA GLY A 107 54.04 -51.53 -0.14
C GLY A 107 53.61 -50.09 -0.38
N THR A 108 52.85 -49.87 -1.44
CA THR A 108 52.24 -48.60 -1.74
C THR A 108 50.73 -48.71 -1.55
N TYR A 109 50.20 -47.86 -0.68
CA TYR A 109 48.80 -47.80 -0.29
C TYR A 109 48.21 -46.52 -0.84
N ASN A 110 47.16 -46.61 -1.67
CA ASN A 110 46.50 -45.48 -2.29
C ASN A 110 45.11 -45.27 -1.66
N TYR A 111 44.85 -44.03 -1.33
CA TYR A 111 43.60 -43.55 -0.72
C TYR A 111 43.02 -42.40 -1.51
N THR A 112 41.72 -42.17 -1.36
CA THR A 112 41.06 -40.99 -1.89
C THR A 112 40.28 -40.33 -0.77
N VAL A 113 40.45 -39.03 -0.62
CA VAL A 113 39.62 -38.19 0.28
C VAL A 113 38.65 -37.42 -0.59
N GLU A 114 37.38 -37.45 -0.23
CA GLU A 114 36.28 -36.72 -0.90
C GLU A 114 35.43 -36.05 0.13
N GLU A 115 34.88 -34.85 -0.19
CA GLU A 115 33.82 -34.22 0.58
C GLU A 115 32.45 -34.83 0.24
N LEU A 116 31.61 -35.07 1.22
CA LEU A 116 30.23 -35.47 0.99
C LEU A 116 29.39 -34.26 0.66
N THR A 117 28.69 -34.25 -0.47
CA THR A 117 27.75 -33.20 -0.84
C THR A 117 26.59 -33.15 0.18
N GLY A 118 26.43 -32.04 0.85
CA GLY A 118 25.34 -31.80 1.78
C GLY A 118 24.03 -31.46 1.07
N LYS A 119 23.02 -31.09 1.88
CA LYS A 119 21.67 -30.73 1.40
C LYS A 119 21.43 -29.22 1.33
N ASP A 120 22.43 -28.41 1.63
CA ASP A 120 22.30 -26.95 1.60
C ASP A 120 22.53 -26.43 0.17
N ASP A 121 21.42 -26.11 -0.51
CA ASP A 121 21.44 -25.60 -1.88
C ASP A 121 22.06 -24.20 -2.02
N SER A 122 22.28 -23.51 -0.90
CA SER A 122 23.00 -22.23 -0.88
C SER A 122 24.50 -22.38 -0.96
N ILE A 123 25.02 -23.62 -0.94
CA ILE A 123 26.45 -23.94 -0.97
C ILE A 123 26.82 -24.67 -2.26
N VAL A 124 27.91 -24.25 -2.85
CA VAL A 124 28.65 -24.99 -3.86
C VAL A 124 29.69 -25.80 -3.13
N TYR A 125 29.52 -27.13 -3.11
CA TYR A 125 30.45 -28.06 -2.49
C TYR A 125 31.64 -28.33 -3.41
N ASP A 126 32.82 -28.50 -2.83
CA ASP A 126 34.01 -28.88 -3.57
C ASP A 126 33.85 -30.31 -4.14
N SER A 127 34.18 -30.49 -5.38
CA SER A 127 34.12 -31.80 -6.05
C SER A 127 35.48 -32.50 -6.10
N MET A 128 36.48 -31.99 -5.37
CA MET A 128 37.83 -32.52 -5.31
C MET A 128 37.81 -33.97 -4.84
N LYS A 129 38.59 -34.82 -5.58
CA LYS A 129 38.94 -36.18 -5.20
C LYS A 129 40.42 -36.22 -4.94
N ALA A 130 40.79 -36.03 -3.69
CA ALA A 130 42.18 -35.90 -3.27
C ALA A 130 42.84 -37.27 -3.16
N ALA A 131 43.70 -37.60 -4.11
CA ALA A 131 44.47 -38.85 -4.10
C ALA A 131 45.67 -38.72 -3.17
N VAL A 132 45.77 -39.63 -2.20
CA VAL A 132 46.90 -39.75 -1.26
C VAL A 132 47.60 -41.09 -1.46
N SER A 133 48.92 -41.08 -1.61
CA SER A 133 49.75 -42.29 -1.69
C SER A 133 50.65 -42.40 -0.47
N ILE A 134 50.63 -43.55 0.18
CA ILE A 134 51.49 -43.83 1.34
C ILE A 134 52.39 -44.98 0.94
N THR A 135 53.69 -44.71 0.86
CA THR A 135 54.73 -45.72 0.59
C THR A 135 55.34 -46.16 1.90
N VAL A 136 55.24 -47.45 2.19
CA VAL A 136 55.84 -48.10 3.37
C VAL A 136 57.07 -48.89 2.92
N THR A 137 58.21 -48.58 3.52
CA THR A 137 59.46 -49.25 3.28
C THR A 137 60.00 -49.76 4.60
N ARG A 138 60.97 -50.70 4.50
CA ARG A 138 61.67 -51.22 5.69
C ARG A 138 62.93 -50.41 5.97
N ASP A 139 63.09 -50.02 7.23
CA ASP A 139 64.32 -49.41 7.74
C ASP A 139 64.75 -50.16 9.04
N GLY A 140 65.73 -51.01 8.90
CA GLY A 140 66.16 -51.87 10.00
C GLY A 140 65.02 -52.80 10.52
N ASP A 141 64.74 -52.69 11.78
CA ASP A 141 63.72 -53.45 12.51
C ASP A 141 62.34 -52.83 12.53
N ALA A 142 62.15 -51.71 11.80
CA ALA A 142 60.93 -50.98 11.72
C ALA A 142 60.47 -50.78 10.25
N LEU A 143 59.16 -50.55 10.10
CA LEU A 143 58.58 -49.98 8.88
C LEU A 143 58.51 -48.46 9.03
N VAL A 144 58.79 -47.76 7.96
CA VAL A 144 58.67 -46.30 7.83
C VAL A 144 57.70 -45.95 6.72
N SER A 145 56.91 -44.92 6.92
CA SER A 145 55.95 -44.44 5.92
C SER A 145 56.34 -43.09 5.36
N THR A 146 56.12 -42.91 4.08
CA THR A 146 56.16 -41.59 3.39
C THR A 146 54.80 -41.30 2.79
N VAL A 147 54.19 -40.17 3.20
CA VAL A 147 52.88 -39.70 2.69
C VAL A 147 53.13 -38.73 1.55
N VAL A 148 52.51 -38.97 0.42
CA VAL A 148 52.47 -38.06 -0.72
C VAL A 148 51.04 -37.58 -0.89
N ASN A 149 50.82 -36.31 -0.53
CA ASN A 149 49.54 -35.64 -0.70
C ASN A 149 49.40 -35.08 -2.11
N PRO A 150 48.15 -34.82 -2.60
CA PRO A 150 47.95 -34.08 -3.83
C PRO A 150 48.43 -32.63 -3.66
N LYS A 151 48.57 -31.92 -4.78
CA LYS A 151 49.02 -30.53 -4.78
C LYS A 151 48.03 -29.61 -4.06
N ASP A 152 46.72 -29.89 -4.19
CA ASP A 152 45.66 -29.20 -3.47
C ASP A 152 45.23 -30.05 -2.26
N THR A 153 45.28 -29.45 -1.09
CA THR A 153 44.95 -30.09 0.19
C THR A 153 43.81 -29.34 0.93
N ILE A 154 43.11 -28.42 0.25
CA ILE A 154 42.06 -27.63 0.83
C ILE A 154 40.75 -27.84 0.05
N PHE A 155 39.73 -28.31 0.75
CA PHE A 155 38.38 -28.38 0.19
C PHE A 155 37.73 -27.00 0.29
N ASN A 156 37.40 -26.38 -0.86
CA ASN A 156 36.93 -25.00 -0.97
C ASN A 156 35.45 -24.95 -1.32
N ASN A 157 34.61 -24.77 -0.30
CA ASN A 157 33.21 -24.49 -0.53
C ASN A 157 32.95 -22.99 -0.66
N LYS A 158 31.93 -22.64 -1.38
CA LYS A 158 31.50 -21.25 -1.50
C LYS A 158 29.97 -21.14 -1.45
N PHE A 159 29.49 -20.05 -0.92
CA PHE A 159 28.08 -19.73 -1.10
C PHE A 159 27.79 -19.46 -2.58
N VAL A 160 26.60 -19.85 -3.04
CA VAL A 160 26.13 -19.50 -4.38
C VAL A 160 26.10 -17.99 -4.54
N THR A 161 26.36 -17.49 -5.74
CA THR A 161 26.14 -16.07 -6.05
C THR A 161 24.63 -15.80 -6.00
N PRO A 162 24.14 -14.85 -5.17
CA PRO A 162 22.73 -14.57 -5.06
C PRO A 162 22.12 -14.09 -6.38
N ALA A 163 20.88 -14.46 -6.64
CA ALA A 163 20.08 -13.87 -7.71
C ALA A 163 19.56 -12.50 -7.29
N LYS A 164 19.32 -11.64 -8.27
CA LYS A 164 18.79 -10.29 -8.09
C LYS A 164 17.56 -10.10 -8.96
N ALA A 165 16.55 -9.37 -8.45
CA ALA A 165 15.38 -9.04 -9.22
C ALA A 165 14.89 -7.62 -8.92
N ALA A 166 14.46 -6.90 -9.95
CA ALA A 166 13.84 -5.59 -9.83
C ALA A 166 12.33 -5.69 -10.11
N ILE A 167 11.53 -5.02 -9.30
CA ILE A 167 10.08 -4.88 -9.49
C ILE A 167 9.78 -3.42 -9.83
N GLN A 168 9.10 -3.21 -10.95
CA GLN A 168 8.75 -1.88 -11.44
C GLN A 168 7.32 -1.86 -11.96
N PHE A 169 6.63 -0.74 -11.68
CA PHE A 169 5.29 -0.44 -12.13
C PHE A 169 5.24 1.00 -12.65
N SER A 170 4.10 1.38 -13.20
CA SER A 170 3.83 2.75 -13.63
C SER A 170 2.63 3.31 -12.91
N LYS A 171 2.59 4.64 -12.78
CA LYS A 171 1.47 5.40 -12.24
C LYS A 171 0.93 6.36 -13.29
N GLU A 172 -0.38 6.37 -13.48
CA GLU A 172 -1.09 7.37 -14.27
C GLU A 172 -2.17 8.06 -13.42
N LEU A 173 -2.39 9.34 -13.67
CA LEU A 173 -3.49 10.14 -13.13
C LEU A 173 -4.22 10.77 -14.30
N THR A 174 -5.53 10.55 -14.40
CA THR A 174 -6.34 11.13 -15.49
C THR A 174 -7.49 11.98 -14.95
N LYS A 175 -7.92 12.96 -15.75
CA LYS A 175 -9.15 13.74 -15.54
C LYS A 175 -9.90 13.81 -16.85
N ALA A 176 -11.16 13.39 -16.87
CA ALA A 176 -11.97 13.35 -18.09
C ALA A 176 -11.25 12.64 -19.27
N GLY A 177 -10.46 11.60 -18.99
CA GLY A 177 -9.68 10.86 -20.00
C GLY A 177 -8.39 11.53 -20.46
N VAL A 178 -7.99 12.66 -19.85
CA VAL A 178 -6.74 13.38 -20.16
C VAL A 178 -5.72 13.16 -19.03
N ASN A 179 -4.52 12.74 -19.41
CA ASN A 179 -3.42 12.56 -18.45
C ASN A 179 -3.08 13.88 -17.74
N GLN A 180 -2.93 13.79 -16.43
CA GLN A 180 -2.50 14.89 -15.56
C GLN A 180 -1.02 14.77 -15.24
N THR A 181 -0.37 15.89 -15.00
CA THR A 181 1.02 15.93 -14.55
C THR A 181 1.10 15.36 -13.13
N LEU A 182 1.99 14.41 -12.92
CA LEU A 182 2.30 13.85 -11.61
C LEU A 182 3.38 14.65 -10.90
N THR A 183 3.28 14.71 -9.58
CA THR A 183 4.36 15.19 -8.71
C THR A 183 5.10 13.98 -8.12
N ALA A 184 6.41 14.08 -7.98
CA ALA A 184 7.17 13.01 -7.33
C ALA A 184 6.67 12.77 -5.90
N ASN A 185 6.51 11.50 -5.53
CA ASN A 185 5.97 11.04 -4.23
C ASN A 185 4.51 11.45 -3.95
N GLU A 186 3.73 11.80 -4.97
CA GLU A 186 2.31 12.14 -4.83
C GLU A 186 1.48 10.92 -4.39
N PHE A 187 1.81 9.76 -4.91
CA PHE A 187 1.17 8.47 -4.58
C PHE A 187 2.20 7.52 -4.00
N GLN A 188 1.78 6.70 -3.03
CA GLN A 188 2.64 5.75 -2.35
C GLN A 188 2.25 4.31 -2.71
N PHE A 189 3.24 3.43 -2.83
CA PHE A 189 3.07 2.03 -3.20
C PHE A 189 3.79 1.15 -2.20
N VAL A 190 3.17 0.04 -1.83
CA VAL A 190 3.75 -0.94 -0.91
C VAL A 190 4.02 -2.24 -1.65
N LEU A 191 5.22 -2.77 -1.44
CA LEU A 191 5.60 -4.12 -1.80
C LEU A 191 5.42 -5.00 -0.57
N LYS A 192 4.65 -6.08 -0.71
CA LYS A 192 4.38 -7.05 0.35
C LYS A 192 4.90 -8.42 -0.04
N ASP A 193 5.38 -9.18 0.94
CA ASP A 193 5.74 -10.59 0.78
C ASP A 193 4.49 -11.49 0.75
N SER A 194 4.69 -12.80 0.58
CA SER A 194 3.61 -13.79 0.55
C SER A 194 2.84 -13.92 1.87
N ALA A 195 3.40 -13.47 2.99
CA ALA A 195 2.76 -13.43 4.30
C ALA A 195 1.98 -12.11 4.54
N GLY A 196 2.09 -11.14 3.62
CA GLY A 196 1.46 -9.83 3.70
C GLY A 196 2.28 -8.79 4.47
N HIS A 197 3.51 -9.09 4.87
CA HIS A 197 4.39 -8.11 5.50
C HIS A 197 4.89 -7.11 4.46
N VAL A 198 4.94 -5.84 4.85
CA VAL A 198 5.49 -4.78 4.00
C VAL A 198 7.02 -4.93 3.93
N VAL A 199 7.51 -5.14 2.72
CA VAL A 199 8.95 -5.20 2.41
C VAL A 199 9.50 -3.81 2.19
N GLU A 200 8.80 -2.99 1.40
CA GLU A 200 9.20 -1.63 1.07
C GLU A 200 8.00 -0.77 0.73
N THR A 201 8.14 0.55 0.94
CA THR A 201 7.18 1.56 0.48
C THR A 201 7.93 2.60 -0.35
N VAL A 202 7.43 2.88 -1.55
CA VAL A 202 8.03 3.85 -2.48
C VAL A 202 6.97 4.81 -3.02
N GLY A 203 7.41 5.99 -3.44
CA GLY A 203 6.56 6.94 -4.17
C GLY A 203 6.76 6.83 -5.68
N ASN A 204 5.83 7.40 -6.45
CA ASN A 204 6.02 7.59 -7.88
C ASN A 204 7.04 8.70 -8.16
N THR A 205 7.73 8.60 -9.28
CA THR A 205 8.49 9.71 -9.87
C THR A 205 7.55 10.67 -10.63
N ALA A 206 8.03 11.84 -11.04
CA ALA A 206 7.23 12.80 -11.81
C ALA A 206 6.85 12.29 -13.21
N ASP A 207 7.59 11.34 -13.76
CA ASP A 207 7.28 10.63 -15.02
C ASP A 207 6.41 9.38 -14.81
N GLY A 208 5.94 9.14 -13.57
CA GLY A 208 5.02 8.05 -13.23
C GLY A 208 5.69 6.70 -12.96
N ARG A 209 7.03 6.62 -12.91
CA ARG A 209 7.69 5.36 -12.59
C ARG A 209 7.54 5.04 -11.09
N VAL A 210 7.24 3.77 -10.80
CA VAL A 210 7.21 3.17 -9.46
C VAL A 210 8.24 2.05 -9.42
N ALA A 211 9.34 2.24 -8.71
CA ALA A 211 10.46 1.29 -8.70
C ALA A 211 10.86 0.96 -7.27
N PHE A 212 10.86 -0.32 -6.95
CA PHE A 212 11.34 -0.85 -5.67
C PHE A 212 12.84 -1.15 -5.74
N SER A 213 13.47 -1.23 -4.56
CA SER A 213 14.86 -1.64 -4.42
C SER A 213 15.08 -3.05 -4.97
N GLU A 214 16.29 -3.33 -5.43
CA GLU A 214 16.66 -4.64 -5.95
C GLU A 214 16.55 -5.70 -4.85
N LEU A 215 15.77 -6.76 -5.10
CA LEU A 215 15.62 -7.90 -4.22
C LEU A 215 16.75 -8.89 -4.44
N HIS A 216 17.26 -9.50 -3.36
CA HIS A 216 18.35 -10.47 -3.38
C HIS A 216 17.86 -11.82 -2.87
N PHE A 217 18.26 -12.91 -3.52
CA PHE A 217 17.82 -14.28 -3.23
C PHE A 217 19.01 -15.20 -3.07
N ASP A 218 19.19 -15.76 -1.87
CA ASP A 218 20.27 -16.69 -1.53
C ASP A 218 19.87 -18.16 -1.72
N LYS A 219 18.62 -18.43 -2.11
CA LYS A 219 18.09 -19.80 -2.30
C LYS A 219 17.25 -19.89 -3.55
N ALA A 220 17.29 -21.05 -4.21
CA ALA A 220 16.35 -21.39 -5.27
C ALA A 220 14.93 -21.55 -4.72
N GLY A 221 13.93 -21.17 -5.50
CA GLY A 221 12.53 -21.23 -5.11
C GLY A 221 11.67 -20.28 -5.90
N THR A 222 10.37 -20.29 -5.61
CA THR A 222 9.41 -19.31 -6.14
C THR A 222 8.97 -18.38 -5.02
N TYR A 223 9.16 -17.10 -5.26
CA TYR A 223 8.84 -16.02 -4.35
C TYR A 223 7.67 -15.22 -4.93
N THR A 224 6.68 -14.93 -4.10
CA THR A 224 5.49 -14.19 -4.51
C THR A 224 5.43 -12.88 -3.75
N TYR A 225 5.23 -11.79 -4.49
CA TYR A 225 5.07 -10.44 -3.96
C TYR A 225 3.77 -9.84 -4.45
N THR A 226 3.23 -8.91 -3.68
CA THR A 226 2.05 -8.12 -4.08
C THR A 226 2.40 -6.64 -4.01
N VAL A 227 2.10 -5.91 -5.07
CA VAL A 227 2.20 -4.45 -5.12
C VAL A 227 0.80 -3.86 -5.04
N GLU A 228 0.61 -2.92 -4.13
CA GLU A 228 -0.65 -2.20 -3.92
C GLU A 228 -0.37 -0.71 -3.81
N GLU A 229 -1.29 0.12 -4.32
CA GLU A 229 -1.27 1.55 -4.04
C GLU A 229 -1.84 1.82 -2.65
N VAL A 230 -1.21 2.70 -1.89
CA VAL A 230 -1.73 3.18 -0.60
C VAL A 230 -2.80 4.22 -0.87
N LYS A 231 -4.05 3.93 -0.49
CA LYS A 231 -5.13 4.91 -0.64
C LYS A 231 -4.82 6.17 0.15
N GLY A 232 -4.72 7.30 -0.53
CA GLY A 232 -4.53 8.61 0.08
C GLY A 232 -5.82 9.21 0.66
N THR A 233 -5.70 10.42 1.19
CA THR A 233 -6.80 11.17 1.84
C THR A 233 -7.51 12.14 0.90
N ASN A 234 -7.04 12.30 -0.34
CA ASN A 234 -7.68 13.21 -1.29
C ASN A 234 -8.99 12.59 -1.81
N GLU A 235 -10.11 13.11 -1.34
CA GLU A 235 -11.46 12.64 -1.68
C GLU A 235 -11.85 12.95 -3.12
N ASP A 236 -11.10 13.83 -3.82
CA ASP A 236 -11.32 14.15 -5.24
C ASP A 236 -10.67 13.15 -6.19
N ILE A 237 -9.94 12.16 -5.64
CA ILE A 237 -9.27 11.12 -6.43
C ILE A 237 -9.94 9.78 -6.18
N ILE A 238 -10.22 9.07 -7.25
CA ILE A 238 -10.53 7.64 -7.24
C ILE A 238 -9.20 6.92 -7.38
N TYR A 239 -8.77 6.26 -6.29
CA TYR A 239 -7.54 5.48 -6.25
C TYR A 239 -7.73 4.12 -6.90
N ASP A 240 -6.69 3.63 -7.56
CA ASP A 240 -6.68 2.28 -8.11
C ASP A 240 -6.69 1.24 -6.98
N GLY A 241 -7.58 0.28 -7.08
CA GLY A 241 -7.70 -0.83 -6.13
C GLY A 241 -6.91 -2.06 -6.56
N MET A 242 -6.04 -1.95 -7.58
CA MET A 242 -5.25 -3.06 -8.10
C MET A 242 -4.34 -3.66 -7.02
N LYS A 243 -4.33 -5.00 -6.99
CA LYS A 243 -3.40 -5.82 -6.20
C LYS A 243 -2.59 -6.64 -7.19
N ALA A 244 -1.45 -6.12 -7.57
CA ALA A 244 -0.60 -6.67 -8.59
C ALA A 244 0.31 -7.76 -8.02
N THR A 245 0.11 -9.02 -8.40
CA THR A 245 0.93 -10.13 -7.96
C THR A 245 2.10 -10.36 -8.91
N VAL A 246 3.31 -10.37 -8.36
CA VAL A 246 4.57 -10.63 -9.07
C VAL A 246 5.15 -11.96 -8.59
N TRP A 247 5.53 -12.84 -9.49
CA TRP A 247 6.24 -14.08 -9.18
C TRP A 247 7.69 -13.95 -9.62
N ILE A 248 8.61 -14.33 -8.71
CA ILE A 248 10.03 -14.38 -9.00
C ILE A 248 10.47 -15.82 -8.81
N THR A 249 10.85 -16.47 -9.91
CA THR A 249 11.39 -17.83 -9.89
C THR A 249 12.90 -17.72 -9.89
N VAL A 250 13.52 -18.29 -8.85
CA VAL A 250 14.97 -18.35 -8.68
C VAL A 250 15.39 -19.80 -8.90
N THR A 251 16.29 -20.01 -9.84
CA THR A 251 16.85 -21.33 -10.18
C THR A 251 18.37 -21.29 -10.06
N ARG A 252 18.98 -22.46 -9.93
CA ARG A 252 20.42 -22.59 -9.93
C ARG A 252 20.95 -22.73 -11.36
N ASP A 253 21.97 -21.96 -11.68
CA ASP A 253 22.73 -22.06 -12.90
C ASP A 253 24.24 -22.10 -12.52
N GLY A 254 24.83 -23.30 -12.54
CA GLY A 254 26.19 -23.55 -12.06
C GLY A 254 26.37 -23.08 -10.60
N ASP A 255 27.27 -22.12 -10.42
CA ASP A 255 27.66 -21.56 -9.11
C ASP A 255 26.87 -20.31 -8.71
N ALA A 256 25.86 -19.94 -9.49
CA ALA A 256 25.03 -18.77 -9.25
C ALA A 256 23.57 -19.15 -9.19
N LEU A 257 22.78 -18.28 -8.56
CA LEU A 257 21.35 -18.26 -8.70
C LEU A 257 20.97 -17.22 -9.77
N VAL A 258 20.00 -17.54 -10.59
CA VAL A 258 19.41 -16.66 -11.59
C VAL A 258 17.93 -16.49 -11.32
N SER A 259 17.40 -15.29 -11.56
CA SER A 259 16.00 -14.98 -11.35
C SER A 259 15.25 -14.73 -12.65
N THR A 260 13.99 -15.11 -12.68
CA THR A 260 13.04 -14.73 -13.72
C THR A 260 11.85 -14.08 -13.06
N VAL A 261 11.52 -12.85 -13.48
CA VAL A 261 10.37 -12.08 -12.96
C VAL A 261 9.19 -12.26 -13.92
N ALA A 262 8.06 -12.73 -13.39
CA ALA A 262 6.79 -12.79 -14.09
C ALA A 262 5.87 -11.72 -13.52
N ASN A 263 5.71 -10.62 -14.26
CA ASN A 263 4.82 -9.53 -13.92
C ASN A 263 3.36 -9.90 -14.23
N PRO A 264 2.38 -9.28 -13.56
CA PRO A 264 0.97 -9.37 -13.95
C PRO A 264 0.76 -8.73 -15.33
N LYS A 265 -0.40 -9.01 -15.93
CA LYS A 265 -0.77 -8.44 -17.22
C LYS A 265 -0.91 -6.91 -17.17
N ASP A 266 -1.40 -6.39 -16.06
CA ASP A 266 -1.52 -4.97 -15.79
C ASP A 266 -0.41 -4.54 -14.83
N THR A 267 0.35 -3.53 -15.21
CA THR A 267 1.46 -2.94 -14.46
C THR A 267 1.32 -1.43 -14.28
N VAL A 268 0.12 -0.89 -14.56
CA VAL A 268 -0.15 0.54 -14.45
C VAL A 268 -1.23 0.80 -13.40
N PHE A 269 -0.90 1.55 -12.38
CA PHE A 269 -1.87 2.04 -11.42
C PHE A 269 -2.55 3.30 -11.96
N ASN A 270 -3.86 3.21 -12.20
CA ASN A 270 -4.66 4.25 -12.85
C ASN A 270 -5.55 4.97 -11.84
N ASN A 271 -5.18 6.19 -11.46
CA ASN A 271 -6.06 7.04 -10.66
C ASN A 271 -6.86 8.02 -11.54
N TYR A 272 -8.02 8.41 -11.04
CA TYR A 272 -8.91 9.33 -11.73
C TYR A 272 -9.26 10.51 -10.82
N VAL A 273 -9.08 11.73 -11.33
CA VAL A 273 -9.64 12.92 -10.69
C VAL A 273 -11.13 12.96 -10.99
N LYS A 274 -11.96 13.02 -9.96
CA LYS A 274 -13.41 13.06 -10.07
C LYS A 274 -13.86 14.32 -10.81
N ASP A 275 -14.82 14.18 -11.69
CA ASP A 275 -15.51 15.30 -12.30
C ASP A 275 -16.39 16.00 -11.27
N VAL A 276 -16.59 17.32 -11.46
CA VAL A 276 -17.43 18.15 -10.60
C VAL A 276 -18.66 18.55 -11.39
N GLN A 277 -19.85 18.11 -10.98
CA GLN A 277 -21.12 18.55 -11.56
C GLN A 277 -21.46 19.92 -11.00
N PRO A 278 -21.70 20.93 -11.87
CA PRO A 278 -22.00 22.29 -11.43
C PRO A 278 -23.38 22.40 -10.79
N ALA A 279 -23.50 23.31 -9.84
CA ALA A 279 -24.80 23.67 -9.25
C ALA A 279 -25.50 24.73 -10.09
N LYS A 280 -26.81 24.83 -9.95
CA LYS A 280 -27.65 25.86 -10.58
C LYS A 280 -28.53 26.51 -9.54
N ALA A 281 -28.71 27.83 -9.65
CA ALA A 281 -29.72 28.55 -8.88
C ALA A 281 -30.58 29.40 -9.80
N LYS A 282 -31.86 29.46 -9.51
CA LYS A 282 -32.86 30.27 -10.19
C LYS A 282 -33.42 31.30 -9.24
N PHE A 283 -33.70 32.52 -9.72
CA PHE A 283 -34.30 33.59 -8.97
C PHE A 283 -35.69 33.87 -9.54
N GLU A 284 -36.71 33.83 -8.69
CA GLU A 284 -38.08 34.07 -9.05
C GLU A 284 -38.69 35.06 -8.03
N LEU A 285 -39.37 36.09 -8.53
CA LEU A 285 -40.05 37.14 -7.76
C LEU A 285 -41.38 37.44 -8.38
N THR A 286 -42.14 38.27 -7.72
CA THR A 286 -43.50 38.64 -8.16
C THR A 286 -43.57 40.17 -8.39
N LYS A 287 -44.33 40.57 -9.42
CA LYS A 287 -44.70 41.94 -9.67
C LYS A 287 -46.21 42.12 -9.42
N VAL A 288 -46.54 43.09 -8.65
CA VAL A 288 -47.94 43.53 -8.42
C VAL A 288 -48.08 44.96 -8.91
N LEU A 289 -49.16 45.24 -9.62
CA LEU A 289 -49.58 46.58 -9.97
C LEU A 289 -51.02 46.84 -9.45
N THR A 290 -51.18 47.80 -8.57
CA THR A 290 -52.49 48.22 -8.10
C THR A 290 -53.04 49.37 -8.96
N GLY A 291 -54.35 49.50 -9.04
CA GLY A 291 -55.05 50.57 -9.76
C GLY A 291 -55.41 50.22 -11.23
N ARG A 292 -54.76 49.27 -11.86
CA ARG A 292 -55.11 48.68 -13.18
C ARG A 292 -54.46 47.29 -13.35
N ASN A 293 -54.90 46.61 -14.37
CA ASN A 293 -54.29 45.30 -14.71
C ASN A 293 -52.85 45.44 -15.19
N LEU A 294 -52.03 44.55 -14.74
CA LEU A 294 -50.62 44.38 -15.18
C LEU A 294 -50.60 43.79 -16.59
N LYS A 295 -49.65 44.26 -17.42
CA LYS A 295 -49.44 43.76 -18.76
C LYS A 295 -48.16 42.93 -18.81
N ASP A 296 -48.11 42.05 -19.84
CA ASP A 296 -46.91 41.28 -20.14
C ASP A 296 -45.77 42.22 -20.59
N GLY A 297 -44.57 42.04 -20.03
CA GLY A 297 -43.37 42.79 -20.40
C GLY A 297 -43.35 44.24 -19.96
N GLU A 298 -44.24 44.67 -19.05
CA GLU A 298 -44.46 46.06 -18.72
C GLU A 298 -43.36 46.69 -17.89
N PHE A 299 -42.84 45.94 -16.90
CA PHE A 299 -41.75 46.36 -16.01
C PHE A 299 -40.54 45.51 -16.21
N SER A 300 -39.34 46.15 -16.14
CA SER A 300 -38.04 45.48 -16.29
C SER A 300 -37.35 45.36 -14.94
N PHE A 301 -36.65 44.23 -14.76
CA PHE A 301 -35.93 43.90 -13.53
C PHE A 301 -34.51 43.49 -13.88
N VAL A 302 -33.54 43.99 -13.10
CA VAL A 302 -32.13 43.66 -13.26
C VAL A 302 -31.64 42.81 -12.12
N LEU A 303 -30.97 41.71 -12.43
CA LEU A 303 -30.21 40.90 -11.50
C LEU A 303 -28.75 41.39 -11.54
N LYS A 304 -28.21 41.75 -10.37
CA LYS A 304 -26.84 42.23 -10.23
C LYS A 304 -26.01 41.33 -9.31
N ASP A 305 -24.70 41.25 -9.58
CA ASP A 305 -23.73 40.59 -8.69
C ASP A 305 -23.37 41.46 -7.47
N ASP A 306 -22.50 40.97 -6.62
CA ASP A 306 -21.99 41.65 -5.41
C ASP A 306 -21.21 42.94 -5.70
N LYS A 307 -20.75 43.14 -6.95
CA LYS A 307 -20.05 44.32 -7.43
C LYS A 307 -21.00 45.32 -8.09
N GLY A 308 -22.26 45.00 -8.22
CA GLY A 308 -23.28 45.83 -8.86
C GLY A 308 -23.33 45.70 -10.38
N ASN A 309 -22.61 44.74 -10.98
CA ASN A 309 -22.68 44.48 -12.40
C ASN A 309 -24.01 43.80 -12.74
N VAL A 310 -24.68 44.28 -13.80
CA VAL A 310 -25.92 43.62 -14.29
C VAL A 310 -25.56 42.30 -14.99
N ILE A 311 -26.12 41.22 -14.48
CA ILE A 311 -25.95 39.86 -15.03
C ILE A 311 -27.05 39.55 -16.03
N GLN A 312 -28.30 39.85 -15.64
CA GLN A 312 -29.48 39.59 -16.46
C GLN A 312 -30.48 40.70 -16.33
N THR A 313 -31.28 40.91 -17.39
CA THR A 313 -32.44 41.80 -17.38
C THR A 313 -33.60 41.00 -17.90
N VAL A 314 -34.73 40.99 -17.14
CA VAL A 314 -35.96 40.29 -17.49
C VAL A 314 -37.17 41.22 -17.28
N THR A 315 -38.31 40.85 -17.81
CA THR A 315 -39.57 41.56 -17.57
C THR A 315 -40.57 40.64 -16.88
N ASN A 316 -41.59 41.23 -16.28
CA ASN A 316 -42.71 40.46 -15.73
C ASN A 316 -43.60 39.88 -16.85
N ASN A 317 -44.25 38.76 -16.54
CA ASN A 317 -45.40 38.31 -17.40
C ASN A 317 -46.72 38.95 -16.91
N ALA A 318 -47.81 38.70 -17.62
CA ALA A 318 -49.11 39.25 -17.29
C ALA A 318 -49.66 38.79 -15.93
N GLN A 319 -49.17 37.65 -15.40
CA GLN A 319 -49.51 37.12 -14.08
C GLN A 319 -48.62 37.70 -12.95
N GLY A 320 -47.65 38.52 -13.32
CA GLY A 320 -46.72 39.13 -12.38
C GLY A 320 -45.45 38.32 -12.08
N ASN A 321 -45.25 37.18 -12.74
CA ASN A 321 -44.03 36.40 -12.52
C ASN A 321 -42.82 37.09 -13.12
N ILE A 322 -41.75 37.20 -12.35
CA ILE A 322 -40.42 37.65 -12.71
C ILE A 322 -39.49 36.43 -12.59
N SER A 323 -38.93 35.93 -13.68
CA SER A 323 -38.12 34.70 -13.70
C SER A 323 -36.81 34.93 -14.45
N PHE A 324 -35.69 34.76 -13.75
CA PHE A 324 -34.36 34.84 -14.33
C PHE A 324 -33.89 33.47 -14.80
N GLU A 325 -32.96 33.42 -15.78
CA GLU A 325 -32.29 32.22 -16.21
C GLU A 325 -31.37 31.68 -15.10
N ASN A 326 -31.11 30.36 -15.10
CA ASN A 326 -30.26 29.73 -14.11
C ASN A 326 -28.84 30.33 -14.12
N ILE A 327 -28.34 30.67 -12.95
CA ILE A 327 -26.93 30.95 -12.72
C ILE A 327 -26.23 29.60 -12.44
N VAL A 328 -25.12 29.34 -13.13
CA VAL A 328 -24.32 28.10 -12.98
C VAL A 328 -23.09 28.37 -12.11
N TYR A 329 -22.82 27.48 -11.19
CA TYR A 329 -21.70 27.56 -10.25
C TYR A 329 -20.77 26.36 -10.46
N ASP A 330 -19.51 26.62 -10.73
CA ASP A 330 -18.44 25.62 -10.91
C ASP A 330 -17.53 25.48 -9.68
N LYS A 331 -17.75 26.30 -8.65
CA LYS A 331 -16.96 26.30 -7.41
C LYS A 331 -17.84 26.48 -6.17
N PRO A 332 -17.44 25.85 -5.05
CA PRO A 332 -18.05 26.13 -3.75
C PRO A 332 -17.81 27.59 -3.35
N GLY A 333 -18.73 28.18 -2.63
CA GLY A 333 -18.61 29.56 -2.18
C GLY A 333 -19.94 30.14 -1.72
N VAL A 334 -19.91 31.41 -1.28
CA VAL A 334 -21.08 32.19 -0.96
C VAL A 334 -21.14 33.37 -1.92
N TYR A 335 -22.25 33.48 -2.62
CA TYR A 335 -22.47 34.45 -3.68
C TYR A 335 -23.66 35.33 -3.29
N TYR A 336 -23.58 36.62 -3.56
CA TYR A 336 -24.60 37.60 -3.23
C TYR A 336 -25.13 38.25 -4.50
N TYR A 337 -26.44 38.41 -4.54
CA TYR A 337 -27.14 39.03 -5.68
C TYR A 337 -28.17 40.03 -5.17
N THR A 338 -28.49 41.01 -6.03
CA THR A 338 -29.59 41.93 -5.82
C THR A 338 -30.48 41.93 -7.07
N VAL A 339 -31.80 42.01 -6.82
CA VAL A 339 -32.77 42.29 -7.88
C VAL A 339 -33.42 43.63 -7.60
N GLU A 340 -33.46 44.46 -8.60
CA GLU A 340 -34.05 45.80 -8.56
C GLU A 340 -34.99 45.98 -9.77
N GLU A 341 -36.07 46.74 -9.59
CA GLU A 341 -36.90 47.20 -10.69
C GLU A 341 -36.22 48.37 -11.40
N VAL A 342 -36.21 48.33 -12.73
CA VAL A 342 -35.72 49.42 -13.53
C VAL A 342 -36.81 50.52 -13.59
N LYS A 343 -36.57 51.66 -12.95
CA LYS A 343 -37.52 52.75 -12.94
C LYS A 343 -37.81 53.25 -14.36
N GLY A 344 -39.06 53.17 -14.77
CA GLY A 344 -39.55 53.67 -16.05
C GLY A 344 -39.88 55.18 -15.97
N ASN A 345 -40.46 55.69 -17.07
CA ASN A 345 -40.83 57.09 -17.23
C ASN A 345 -42.33 57.35 -17.20
N GLU A 346 -43.15 56.39 -16.78
CA GLU A 346 -44.61 56.61 -16.69
C GLU A 346 -44.94 57.50 -15.49
N ALA A 347 -45.47 58.68 -15.78
CA ALA A 347 -45.81 59.68 -14.75
C ALA A 347 -46.91 59.25 -13.81
N ASP A 348 -47.77 58.34 -14.30
CA ASP A 348 -48.95 57.82 -13.56
C ASP A 348 -48.64 56.56 -12.76
N VAL A 349 -47.34 56.11 -12.71
CA VAL A 349 -46.90 54.92 -11.96
C VAL A 349 -45.95 55.33 -10.87
N VAL A 350 -46.28 54.95 -9.65
CA VAL A 350 -45.34 54.96 -8.52
C VAL A 350 -44.63 53.63 -8.47
N TYR A 351 -43.30 53.67 -8.73
CA TYR A 351 -42.45 52.50 -8.79
C TYR A 351 -41.97 52.09 -7.41
N ASP A 352 -41.84 50.78 -7.20
CA ASP A 352 -41.24 50.22 -5.99
C ASP A 352 -39.73 50.55 -5.94
N ASN A 353 -39.24 50.82 -4.75
CA ASN A 353 -37.80 51.05 -4.51
C ASN A 353 -37.14 49.85 -3.83
N MET A 354 -37.82 48.69 -3.76
CA MET A 354 -37.32 47.50 -3.15
C MET A 354 -36.03 47.04 -3.84
N VAL A 355 -35.08 46.58 -3.02
CA VAL A 355 -33.88 45.85 -3.45
C VAL A 355 -33.94 44.48 -2.81
N ALA A 356 -34.31 43.47 -3.59
CA ALA A 356 -34.38 42.10 -3.13
C ALA A 356 -32.99 41.50 -3.07
N LYS A 357 -32.51 41.08 -1.89
CA LYS A 357 -31.16 40.54 -1.67
C LYS A 357 -31.19 39.05 -1.52
N PHE A 358 -30.45 38.37 -2.36
CA PHE A 358 -30.28 36.92 -2.34
C PHE A 358 -28.87 36.52 -1.90
N GLN A 359 -28.77 35.44 -1.14
CA GLN A 359 -27.52 34.76 -0.88
C GLN A 359 -27.62 33.35 -1.42
N VAL A 360 -26.62 32.93 -2.22
CA VAL A 360 -26.50 31.57 -2.70
C VAL A 360 -25.29 30.93 -2.05
N THR A 361 -25.49 29.88 -1.28
CA THR A 361 -24.42 29.08 -0.68
C THR A 361 -24.25 27.83 -1.53
N VAL A 362 -23.08 27.69 -2.15
CA VAL A 362 -22.71 26.51 -2.93
C VAL A 362 -21.77 25.65 -2.12
N THR A 363 -22.18 24.42 -1.85
CA THR A 363 -21.42 23.42 -1.11
C THR A 363 -21.05 22.27 -2.04
N LYS A 364 -19.91 21.60 -1.74
CA LYS A 364 -19.44 20.42 -2.46
C LYS A 364 -19.86 19.16 -1.69
N THR A 365 -20.53 18.25 -2.37
CA THR A 365 -20.81 16.90 -1.88
C THR A 365 -19.90 15.92 -2.61
N VAL A 366 -19.13 15.13 -1.84
CA VAL A 366 -18.20 14.13 -2.39
C VAL A 366 -18.98 12.86 -2.71
N GLY A 367 -19.02 12.49 -3.98
CA GLY A 367 -19.60 11.23 -4.46
C GLY A 367 -18.55 10.14 -4.70
N GLU A 368 -18.97 8.93 -4.96
CA GLU A 368 -18.06 7.82 -5.28
C GLU A 368 -17.32 8.03 -6.60
N LYS A 369 -18.04 8.45 -7.65
CA LYS A 369 -17.49 8.60 -9.00
C LYS A 369 -17.29 10.03 -9.44
N GLU A 370 -18.12 10.95 -8.96
CA GLU A 370 -18.12 12.37 -9.28
C GLU A 370 -18.48 13.18 -8.05
N ASN A 371 -18.07 14.42 -8.02
CA ASN A 371 -18.45 15.38 -7.00
C ASN A 371 -19.63 16.20 -7.50
N LEU A 372 -20.55 16.57 -6.61
CA LEU A 372 -21.72 17.36 -6.92
C LEU A 372 -21.63 18.70 -6.18
N LEU A 373 -21.83 19.82 -6.89
CA LEU A 373 -22.09 21.09 -6.24
C LEU A 373 -23.60 21.24 -6.01
N VAL A 374 -23.97 21.69 -4.83
CA VAL A 374 -25.35 21.94 -4.42
C VAL A 374 -25.47 23.39 -4.02
N ALA A 375 -26.44 24.11 -4.66
CA ALA A 375 -26.73 25.50 -4.35
C ALA A 375 -27.96 25.60 -3.46
N ALA A 376 -27.83 26.25 -2.32
CA ALA A 376 -28.94 26.66 -1.45
C ALA A 376 -29.13 28.15 -1.58
N VAL A 377 -30.37 28.59 -1.92
CA VAL A 377 -30.73 30.00 -2.09
C VAL A 377 -31.45 30.47 -0.82
N LEU A 378 -30.88 31.46 -0.15
CA LEU A 378 -31.56 32.19 0.88
C LEU A 378 -32.35 33.33 0.21
N LEU A 379 -33.68 33.21 0.31
CA LEU A 379 -34.61 34.20 -0.26
C LEU A 379 -34.61 35.48 0.57
N PRO A 380 -34.89 36.65 -0.07
CA PRO A 380 -35.15 37.89 0.68
C PRO A 380 -36.44 37.79 1.48
N LEU A 381 -36.59 38.67 2.47
CA LEU A 381 -37.84 38.74 3.29
C LEU A 381 -39.02 39.21 2.46
N ASP A 382 -38.76 40.02 1.45
CA ASP A 382 -39.77 40.50 0.50
C ASP A 382 -39.37 40.09 -0.92
N THR A 383 -40.27 39.45 -1.64
CA THR A 383 -40.09 38.98 -3.01
C THR A 383 -41.09 39.60 -3.98
N GLU A 384 -41.84 40.61 -3.52
CA GLU A 384 -42.90 41.20 -4.30
C GLU A 384 -42.65 42.69 -4.60
N PHE A 385 -42.49 43.06 -5.85
CA PHE A 385 -42.37 44.44 -6.30
C PHE A 385 -43.75 45.04 -6.47
N ASN A 386 -44.09 46.06 -5.69
CA ASN A 386 -45.41 46.67 -5.59
C ASN A 386 -45.45 48.07 -6.22
N ASN A 387 -45.97 48.18 -7.45
CA ASN A 387 -46.24 49.47 -8.07
C ASN A 387 -47.74 49.86 -7.91
N SER A 388 -48.00 51.16 -7.93
CA SER A 388 -49.35 51.67 -7.96
C SER A 388 -49.55 52.60 -9.14
N TYR A 389 -50.65 52.41 -9.85
CA TYR A 389 -51.12 53.28 -10.92
C TYR A 389 -52.05 54.34 -10.32
N ILE A 390 -51.73 55.60 -10.52
CA ILE A 390 -52.54 56.73 -10.14
C ILE A 390 -53.19 57.33 -11.37
N PRO A 391 -54.50 57.11 -11.57
CA PRO A 391 -55.16 57.70 -12.74
C PRO A 391 -55.00 59.23 -12.76
N PRO A 392 -54.79 59.83 -13.94
CA PRO A 392 -54.76 61.27 -14.06
C PRO A 392 -56.04 61.85 -13.52
N THR A 393 -55.93 62.88 -12.67
CA THR A 393 -57.10 63.60 -12.11
C THR A 393 -57.94 64.09 -13.27
N PRO A 394 -59.30 63.82 -13.30
CA PRO A 394 -60.13 64.36 -14.33
C PRO A 394 -60.01 65.89 -14.40
N PRO A 395 -59.99 66.48 -15.58
CA PRO A 395 -59.97 67.98 -15.67
C PRO A 395 -61.11 68.57 -14.86
N THR A 396 -60.82 69.55 -14.00
CA THR A 396 -61.82 70.29 -13.23
C THR A 396 -62.85 70.82 -14.19
N PRO A 397 -64.20 70.58 -13.94
CA PRO A 397 -65.24 71.09 -14.78
C PRO A 397 -65.12 72.65 -14.86
N PRO A 398 -65.36 73.28 -16.00
CA PRO A 398 -65.32 74.72 -16.13
C PRO A 398 -66.33 75.38 -15.15
N THR A 399 -65.85 76.38 -14.39
CA THR A 399 -66.62 77.14 -13.47
C THR A 399 -67.81 77.73 -14.20
N PRO A 400 -69.12 77.61 -13.73
CA PRO A 400 -70.26 78.23 -14.38
C PRO A 400 -70.14 79.76 -14.30
N PRO A 401 -70.62 80.56 -15.33
CA PRO A 401 -70.51 82.00 -15.35
C PRO A 401 -71.30 82.57 -14.16
N SER A 402 -70.74 83.58 -13.52
CA SER A 402 -71.32 84.33 -12.38
C SER A 402 -72.58 85.09 -12.84
N VAL A 403 -73.77 84.81 -12.24
CA VAL A 403 -74.96 85.56 -12.41
C VAL A 403 -74.97 86.65 -11.35
N PRO A 404 -75.37 87.91 -11.73
CA PRO A 404 -75.34 89.09 -10.80
C PRO A 404 -76.42 89.04 -9.78
N PRO A 405 -76.33 89.78 -8.65
CA PRO A 405 -77.19 89.70 -7.46
C PRO A 405 -78.52 90.41 -7.58
N LYS A 406 -79.60 89.89 -7.00
CA LYS A 406 -80.89 90.53 -6.83
C LYS A 406 -81.10 90.83 -5.33
N PRO A 407 -81.71 91.98 -5.02
CA PRO A 407 -81.73 92.57 -3.68
C PRO A 407 -82.77 91.99 -2.69
N PRO A 408 -82.80 92.44 -1.41
CA PRO A 408 -83.30 91.68 -0.27
C PRO A 408 -84.79 91.91 0.03
N VAL A 409 -85.43 90.95 0.65
CA VAL A 409 -86.72 91.13 1.35
C VAL A 409 -86.68 90.38 2.68
N VAL A 410 -86.97 91.02 3.71
CA VAL A 410 -86.99 90.64 5.15
C VAL A 410 -88.43 90.17 5.58
N PRO A 411 -88.61 89.59 6.75
CA PRO A 411 -89.08 88.26 7.14
C PRO A 411 -90.54 88.21 7.59
N PRO A 412 -91.12 87.17 8.10
CA PRO A 412 -91.24 86.89 9.54
C PRO A 412 -91.01 85.46 10.05
N THR A 413 -90.59 85.44 11.31
CA THR A 413 -90.43 84.36 12.25
C THR A 413 -91.73 83.92 12.90
N PRO A 414 -91.82 82.98 13.82
CA PRO A 414 -91.68 81.54 13.88
C PRO A 414 -92.95 80.80 14.26
N PRO A 415 -93.06 79.58 14.66
CA PRO A 415 -92.69 79.03 15.99
C PRO A 415 -92.18 77.58 16.04
N THR A 416 -91.42 77.34 17.10
CA THR A 416 -90.92 76.10 17.66
C THR A 416 -91.98 75.35 18.45
N PRO A 417 -91.72 74.22 19.04
CA PRO A 417 -91.27 72.86 18.75
C PRO A 417 -92.33 71.81 19.09
N PRO A 418 -92.06 70.51 19.27
CA PRO A 418 -91.44 69.87 20.42
C PRO A 418 -90.61 68.61 20.18
N THR A 419 -89.65 68.38 21.05
CA THR A 419 -88.88 67.20 21.35
C THR A 419 -89.69 66.21 22.27
N PRO A 420 -89.15 65.09 22.65
CA PRO A 420 -88.57 63.84 22.09
C PRO A 420 -89.42 62.63 22.52
N PRO A 421 -88.95 61.39 22.45
CA PRO A 421 -88.26 60.75 23.59
C PRO A 421 -87.11 59.69 23.21
N VAL A 422 -86.30 59.59 24.10
CA VAL A 422 -85.21 58.81 24.67
C VAL A 422 -85.41 57.30 24.73
N THR A 423 -84.29 56.61 24.27
CA THR A 423 -83.71 55.40 24.81
C THR A 423 -84.48 54.07 24.93
N PRO A 424 -83.86 52.91 25.08
CA PRO A 424 -82.59 52.61 25.73
C PRO A 424 -81.68 51.51 25.07
N LYS A 425 -80.44 51.53 25.53
CA LYS A 425 -79.50 50.40 25.53
C LYS A 425 -79.96 49.36 26.57
N PRO A 426 -79.67 48.07 26.35
CA PRO A 426 -78.70 47.38 27.18
C PRO A 426 -77.91 46.33 26.40
N ALA A 427 -76.77 46.06 26.78
CA ALA A 427 -76.03 45.44 27.87
C ALA A 427 -75.47 44.11 27.46
N LYS A 428 -74.18 43.99 27.69
CA LYS A 428 -73.42 42.72 27.78
C LYS A 428 -74.02 41.81 28.85
N PRO A 429 -73.81 40.50 28.78
CA PRO A 429 -72.88 39.83 29.68
C PRO A 429 -72.06 38.73 28.99
N VAL A 430 -70.85 38.61 29.39
CA VAL A 430 -70.18 37.93 30.52
C VAL A 430 -69.91 36.44 30.27
N GLN A 431 -68.64 36.18 30.18
CA GLN A 431 -67.81 35.13 30.77
C GLN A 431 -68.34 33.70 30.98
N SER A 432 -67.53 32.75 30.61
CA SER A 432 -66.83 31.85 31.54
C SER A 432 -65.92 30.92 30.75
N SER A 433 -64.75 30.92 31.07
CA SER A 433 -63.84 30.18 31.99
C SER A 433 -63.25 28.96 31.42
N GLU A 434 -61.95 29.06 31.35
CA GLU A 434 -60.94 28.12 31.90
C GLU A 434 -60.82 26.71 31.33
N LYS A 435 -59.67 26.37 30.75
CA LYS A 435 -58.70 25.61 31.54
C LYS A 435 -57.34 25.63 30.91
N SER A 436 -56.44 25.93 31.78
CA SER A 436 -54.98 25.93 31.81
C SER A 436 -54.28 24.68 31.32
N GLY A 437 -53.10 24.90 30.78
CA GLY A 437 -51.83 24.23 31.02
C GLY A 437 -51.27 23.42 29.89
N PRO A 438 -49.96 23.18 29.89
CA PRO A 438 -48.90 23.91 30.58
C PRO A 438 -47.88 24.51 29.62
N GLN A 439 -47.17 25.48 30.14
CA GLN A 439 -45.95 26.09 29.60
C GLN A 439 -44.84 25.08 29.41
N LEU A 440 -44.13 25.18 28.28
CA LEU A 440 -42.79 24.64 28.12
C LEU A 440 -41.78 25.79 27.98
N PRO A 441 -40.57 25.63 28.52
CA PRO A 441 -39.64 26.73 28.70
C PRO A 441 -38.91 27.09 27.41
N GLU A 442 -38.54 28.36 27.29
CA GLU A 442 -37.60 28.89 26.32
C GLU A 442 -36.23 28.24 26.51
N THR A 443 -35.72 27.59 25.50
CA THR A 443 -34.28 27.44 25.34
C THR A 443 -33.91 27.48 23.85
N GLY A 444 -33.08 28.44 23.53
CA GLY A 444 -31.98 28.33 22.58
C GLY A 444 -32.32 28.21 21.11
N GLN A 445 -31.99 29.26 20.40
CA GLN A 445 -31.79 29.28 18.97
C GLN A 445 -30.94 28.06 18.51
N ALA A 446 -31.56 27.16 17.77
CA ALA A 446 -30.86 26.21 16.94
C ALA A 446 -31.10 26.55 15.47
N ASN A 447 -30.02 26.68 14.73
CA ASN A 447 -29.97 27.14 13.36
C ASN A 447 -30.87 26.33 12.42
N ASP A 448 -31.80 26.97 11.77
CA ASP A 448 -32.67 26.41 10.72
C ASP A 448 -31.93 25.90 9.47
N THR A 449 -30.62 26.10 9.40
CA THR A 449 -29.75 25.60 8.29
C THR A 449 -29.53 24.09 8.29
N ALA A 450 -29.75 23.39 9.40
CA ALA A 450 -29.55 21.95 9.49
C ALA A 450 -30.73 21.12 8.92
N LEU A 451 -31.95 21.69 8.93
CA LEU A 451 -33.13 20.96 8.48
C LEU A 451 -33.28 20.94 6.95
N LEU A 452 -32.80 21.98 6.26
CA LEU A 452 -32.80 22.04 4.77
C LEU A 452 -31.77 21.13 4.12
N ALA A 453 -30.64 20.89 4.80
CA ALA A 453 -29.58 19.96 4.28
C ALA A 453 -30.05 18.49 4.36
N LEU A 454 -30.87 18.14 5.36
CA LEU A 454 -31.38 16.76 5.50
C LEU A 454 -32.49 16.43 4.47
N GLY A 455 -33.26 17.41 4.03
CA GLY A 455 -34.31 17.22 3.01
C GLY A 455 -33.73 16.92 1.62
N VAL A 456 -32.66 17.62 1.25
CA VAL A 456 -32.02 17.45 -0.07
C VAL A 456 -31.22 16.15 -0.13
N ALA A 457 -30.62 15.71 0.98
CA ALA A 457 -29.90 14.43 1.03
C ALA A 457 -30.84 13.22 0.86
N ALA A 458 -32.09 13.32 1.33
CA ALA A 458 -33.09 12.26 1.20
C ALA A 458 -33.59 12.12 -0.25
N GLU A 459 -33.74 13.22 -0.98
CA GLU A 459 -34.17 13.17 -2.39
C GLU A 459 -33.06 12.64 -3.32
N VAL A 460 -31.77 12.98 -3.06
CA VAL A 460 -30.63 12.45 -3.84
C VAL A 460 -30.47 10.95 -3.60
N ALA A 461 -30.72 10.45 -2.39
CA ALA A 461 -30.68 9.02 -2.10
C ALA A 461 -31.83 8.25 -2.79
N ALA A 462 -32.99 8.86 -2.94
CA ALA A 462 -34.14 8.26 -3.65
C ALA A 462 -33.89 8.14 -5.17
N VAL A 463 -33.25 9.12 -5.78
CA VAL A 463 -32.91 9.09 -7.22
C VAL A 463 -31.82 8.05 -7.51
N MET A 464 -30.84 7.87 -6.61
CA MET A 464 -29.80 6.83 -6.78
C MET A 464 -30.34 5.41 -6.52
N GLY A 465 -31.30 5.24 -5.63
CA GLY A 465 -31.94 3.94 -5.35
C GLY A 465 -32.75 3.41 -6.54
N VAL A 466 -33.41 4.29 -7.29
CA VAL A 466 -34.19 3.90 -8.49
C VAL A 466 -33.28 3.53 -9.66
N ALA A 467 -32.13 4.17 -9.81
CA ALA A 467 -31.16 3.81 -10.86
C ALA A 467 -30.50 2.43 -10.63
N TYR A 468 -30.32 2.02 -9.36
CA TYR A 468 -29.71 0.73 -9.02
C TYR A 468 -30.70 -0.45 -9.19
N SER A 469 -32.00 -0.24 -8.98
CA SER A 469 -33.00 -1.30 -9.15
C SER A 469 -33.31 -1.62 -10.63
N HIS A 470 -33.10 -0.67 -11.55
CA HIS A 470 -33.34 -0.89 -12.98
C HIS A 470 -32.20 -1.62 -13.70
N ARG A 471 -30.97 -1.62 -13.12
CA ARG A 471 -29.81 -2.29 -13.75
C ARG A 471 -29.71 -3.79 -13.42
N ARG A 472 -30.37 -4.27 -12.36
CA ARG A 472 -30.39 -5.70 -11.99
C ARG A 472 -31.40 -6.56 -12.76
N ARG A 473 -32.22 -5.98 -13.61
CA ARG A 473 -33.23 -6.74 -14.41
C ARG A 473 -32.87 -6.96 -15.88
N LYS A 474 -31.64 -6.63 -16.31
CA LYS A 474 -31.23 -6.83 -17.70
C LYS A 474 -30.14 -7.87 -17.93
N ASP A 475 -29.62 -8.50 -16.86
CA ASP A 475 -28.62 -9.58 -16.96
C ASP A 475 -29.16 -10.84 -16.27
N VAL A 476 -30.16 -11.48 -16.91
CA VAL A 476 -30.47 -12.92 -16.80
C VAL A 476 -30.87 -13.38 -18.21
#